data_3fa570c2b0e38d5cf44822d9e7614f29
#
_entry.id   3fa570c2b0e38d5cf44822d9e7614f29
#
_cell.length_a   1.000
_cell.length_b   1.000
_cell.length_c   1.000
_cell.angle_alpha   90.00
_cell.angle_beta   90.00
_cell.angle_gamma   90.00
#
_symmetry.space_group_name_H-M   'P 1'
#
loop_
_entity.id
_entity.type
_entity.pdbx_description
1 polymer ?
#
loop_
_entity_poly.entity_id
_entity_poly.type
_entity_poly.pdbx_seq_one_letter_code
_entity_poly.pdbx_strand_id
1 'polypeptide(L)'
;MQLAAIREARTAKVAEARTLLSAETLTPEAKAKFDALKAEITALEADEARAQFIEDMERRATGTPVDKSRKDMESRVNVLDAIAAQVENRAVTGALAEFQQEAKRQGIEPKKGGILLPTSIFEKRTTLTTGGAAAIVPDDFKADQFIGLLRNSLIVKQLGARVLTGLRGDTVIPKQATAATAYWLAEGDSLTESNTTYSSVKLEPKHVGALSSISRQLIQQSNPAIEQLIRDDFSAVVSLAVDKALLSGTAVAKQPVGILNVSGILTGSLATVDWLSILGLFEKFATANTAPNAALITPKTATRLQATLKDATAGSSYLLEGGRINGLTTHTTNQLTDVDATTGRLVMGDFSQLVIGEWGATEVLANPYAAGYYEKGDVQLRILHTMDAVVRHPTAFLSVADVALEFPEEE
;
A
#
# COMPACT_ATOMS: atom_id res chain seq x y z
N MET A 1 4.40 28.29 18.98
CA MET A 1 5.23 27.41 19.85
C MET A 1 5.12 25.99 19.34
N GLN A 2 6.20 25.24 19.28
CA GLN A 2 6.12 23.83 18.85
C GLN A 2 5.45 23.01 19.97
N LEU A 3 4.62 22.06 19.62
CA LEU A 3 3.86 21.19 20.55
C LEU A 3 4.75 20.56 21.64
N ALA A 4 5.97 20.18 21.29
CA ALA A 4 6.95 19.63 22.22
C ALA A 4 7.32 20.61 23.33
N ALA A 5 7.54 21.89 23.00
CA ALA A 5 7.89 22.93 23.97
C ALA A 5 6.73 23.24 24.96
N ILE A 6 5.50 23.17 24.48
CA ILE A 6 4.30 23.34 25.36
C ILE A 6 4.19 22.17 26.34
N ARG A 7 4.41 20.94 25.89
CA ARG A 7 4.40 19.75 26.74
C ARG A 7 5.51 19.76 27.79
N GLU A 8 6.69 20.20 27.41
CA GLU A 8 7.83 20.33 28.31
C GLU A 8 7.57 21.40 29.37
N ALA A 9 7.04 22.55 28.99
CA ALA A 9 6.64 23.60 29.91
C ALA A 9 5.55 23.12 30.89
N ARG A 10 4.54 22.38 30.42
CA ARG A 10 3.49 21.81 31.27
C ARG A 10 4.06 20.80 32.26
N THR A 11 4.94 19.88 31.82
CA THR A 11 5.54 18.89 32.74
C THR A 11 6.39 19.55 33.82
N ALA A 12 7.13 20.60 33.49
CA ALA A 12 7.90 21.38 34.46
C ALA A 12 6.96 22.03 35.52
N LYS A 13 5.87 22.67 35.09
CA LYS A 13 4.91 23.30 36.01
C LYS A 13 4.16 22.30 36.89
N VAL A 14 3.83 21.12 36.35
CA VAL A 14 3.23 20.03 37.14
C VAL A 14 4.21 19.49 38.20
N ALA A 15 5.50 19.39 37.88
CA ALA A 15 6.52 19.00 38.84
C ALA A 15 6.67 20.04 39.97
N GLU A 16 6.63 21.34 39.62
CA GLU A 16 6.67 22.45 40.57
C GLU A 16 5.45 22.46 41.48
N ALA A 17 4.26 22.20 40.94
CA ALA A 17 3.03 22.07 41.73
C ALA A 17 3.04 20.86 42.69
N ARG A 18 3.67 19.74 42.26
CA ARG A 18 3.86 18.56 43.13
C ARG A 18 4.79 18.84 44.31
N THR A 19 5.85 19.56 44.08
CA THR A 19 6.82 19.91 45.14
C THR A 19 6.16 20.80 46.21
N LEU A 20 5.24 21.71 45.81
CA LEU A 20 4.49 22.54 46.73
C LEU A 20 3.49 21.74 47.59
N LEU A 21 2.91 20.67 47.02
CA LEU A 21 1.97 19.78 47.71
C LEU A 21 2.66 18.78 48.65
N SER A 22 3.94 18.50 48.48
CA SER A 22 4.68 17.56 49.33
C SER A 22 5.13 18.17 50.68
N ALA A 23 4.94 19.48 50.90
CA ALA A 23 5.20 20.12 52.18
C ALA A 23 4.10 19.79 53.23
N GLU A 24 4.48 19.37 54.41
CA GLU A 24 3.60 18.88 55.48
C GLU A 24 2.56 19.92 55.98
N THR A 25 2.74 21.22 55.70
CA THR A 25 1.76 22.29 56.04
C THR A 25 1.67 23.31 54.92
N LEU A 26 0.53 23.41 54.30
CA LEU A 26 0.19 24.41 53.29
C LEU A 26 0.02 25.81 53.93
N THR A 27 1.02 26.64 53.81
CA THR A 27 0.90 28.06 54.20
C THR A 27 -0.01 28.81 53.24
N PRO A 28 -0.66 29.91 53.64
CA PRO A 28 -1.53 30.73 52.76
C PRO A 28 -0.80 31.19 51.48
N GLU A 29 0.49 31.48 51.58
CA GLU A 29 1.32 31.85 50.43
C GLU A 29 1.59 30.69 49.46
N ALA A 30 1.81 29.47 49.98
CA ALA A 30 1.96 28.26 49.17
C ALA A 30 0.66 27.91 48.44
N LYS A 31 -0.51 28.14 49.05
CA LYS A 31 -1.80 27.95 48.43
C LYS A 31 -2.04 28.94 47.26
N ALA A 32 -1.66 30.23 47.46
CA ALA A 32 -1.77 31.22 46.40
C ALA A 32 -0.85 30.90 45.22
N LYS A 33 0.36 30.41 45.47
CA LYS A 33 1.29 29.95 44.43
C LYS A 33 0.76 28.71 43.70
N PHE A 34 0.18 27.77 44.40
CA PHE A 34 -0.45 26.59 43.82
C PHE A 34 -1.62 26.95 42.90
N ASP A 35 -2.50 27.88 43.34
CA ASP A 35 -3.61 28.33 42.51
C ASP A 35 -3.15 29.09 41.25
N ALA A 36 -2.04 29.85 41.32
CA ALA A 36 -1.42 30.46 40.18
C ALA A 36 -0.84 29.43 39.20
N LEU A 37 -0.10 28.41 39.69
CA LEU A 37 0.43 27.33 38.88
C LEU A 37 -0.67 26.49 38.22
N LYS A 38 -1.78 26.28 38.92
CA LYS A 38 -2.97 25.60 38.38
C LYS A 38 -3.56 26.38 37.20
N ALA A 39 -3.65 27.70 37.30
CA ALA A 39 -4.12 28.54 36.19
C ALA A 39 -3.15 28.48 34.97
N GLU A 40 -1.85 28.50 35.22
CA GLU A 40 -0.84 28.37 34.18
C GLU A 40 -0.88 27.00 33.49
N ILE A 41 -1.05 25.92 34.25
CA ILE A 41 -1.20 24.55 33.71
C ILE A 41 -2.45 24.46 32.83
N THR A 42 -3.57 25.00 33.26
CA THR A 42 -4.82 25.00 32.48
C THR A 42 -4.68 25.82 31.19
N ALA A 43 -3.94 26.93 31.24
CA ALA A 43 -3.64 27.72 30.02
C ALA A 43 -2.77 26.94 29.04
N LEU A 44 -1.72 26.25 29.54
CA LEU A 44 -0.85 25.40 28.72
C LEU A 44 -1.61 24.19 28.12
N GLU A 45 -2.58 23.62 28.83
CA GLU A 45 -3.45 22.55 28.31
C GLU A 45 -4.34 23.06 27.17
N ALA A 46 -4.89 24.27 27.30
CA ALA A 46 -5.65 24.91 26.25
C ALA A 46 -4.80 25.22 25.01
N ASP A 47 -3.56 25.67 25.21
CA ASP A 47 -2.62 25.93 24.13
C ASP A 47 -2.11 24.65 23.48
N GLU A 48 -1.93 23.58 24.25
CA GLU A 48 -1.64 22.24 23.70
C GLU A 48 -2.78 21.73 22.80
N ALA A 49 -4.03 21.87 23.27
CA ALA A 49 -5.19 21.48 22.48
C ALA A 49 -5.32 22.29 21.17
N ARG A 50 -5.02 23.59 21.21
CA ARG A 50 -5.01 24.44 20.00
C ARG A 50 -3.89 24.05 19.05
N ALA A 51 -2.70 23.80 19.56
CA ALA A 51 -1.54 23.38 18.75
C ALA A 51 -1.80 22.01 18.09
N GLN A 52 -2.39 21.06 18.84
CA GLN A 52 -2.81 19.76 18.29
C GLN A 52 -3.86 19.89 17.21
N PHE A 53 -4.85 20.77 17.41
CA PHE A 53 -5.89 21.03 16.40
C PHE A 53 -5.31 21.60 15.11
N ILE A 54 -4.37 22.54 15.19
CA ILE A 54 -3.69 23.12 14.02
C ILE A 54 -2.88 22.04 13.29
N GLU A 55 -2.10 21.24 14.03
CA GLU A 55 -1.30 20.16 13.47
C GLU A 55 -2.18 19.09 12.79
N ASP A 56 -3.33 18.75 13.38
CA ASP A 56 -4.32 17.85 12.79
C ASP A 56 -4.98 18.45 11.55
N MET A 57 -5.23 19.75 11.53
CA MET A 57 -5.77 20.44 10.36
C MET A 57 -4.74 20.53 9.23
N GLU A 58 -3.50 20.86 9.53
CA GLU A 58 -2.39 20.85 8.55
C GLU A 58 -2.18 19.45 7.99
N ARG A 59 -2.23 18.41 8.82
CA ARG A 59 -2.13 17.02 8.40
C ARG A 59 -3.27 16.62 7.46
N ARG A 60 -4.50 17.10 7.69
CA ARG A 60 -5.66 16.85 6.83
C ARG A 60 -5.60 17.64 5.52
N ALA A 61 -5.05 18.85 5.55
CA ALA A 61 -5.00 19.73 4.39
C ALA A 61 -3.94 19.33 3.34
N THR A 62 -2.84 18.71 3.78
CA THR A 62 -1.68 18.43 2.91
C THR A 62 -1.61 16.99 2.39
N GLY A 63 -2.52 16.10 2.73
CA GLY A 63 -2.38 14.66 2.38
C GLY A 63 -1.01 14.14 2.85
N THR A 64 -0.64 14.43 4.09
CA THR A 64 0.75 14.48 4.56
C THR A 64 1.42 13.13 4.63
N PRO A 65 2.74 13.10 4.38
CA PRO A 65 3.56 11.94 4.67
C PRO A 65 3.43 11.56 6.15
N VAL A 66 3.24 10.28 6.37
CA VAL A 66 3.22 9.63 7.69
C VAL A 66 4.27 10.26 8.59
N ASP A 67 3.83 10.75 9.76
CA ASP A 67 4.65 11.35 10.79
C ASP A 67 5.97 10.60 10.97
N LYS A 68 7.10 11.31 10.99
CA LYS A 68 8.43 10.71 11.15
C LYS A 68 8.50 9.86 12.42
N SER A 69 7.87 10.31 13.51
CA SER A 69 7.80 9.57 14.78
C SER A 69 7.06 8.24 14.63
N ARG A 70 5.99 8.20 13.84
CA ARG A 70 5.25 6.98 13.54
C ARG A 70 6.07 6.03 12.67
N LYS A 71 6.76 6.53 11.65
CA LYS A 71 7.68 5.72 10.83
C LYS A 71 8.84 5.15 11.66
N ASP A 72 9.39 5.93 12.56
CA ASP A 72 10.46 5.48 13.44
C ASP A 72 9.98 4.42 14.45
N MET A 73 8.79 4.60 15.02
CA MET A 73 8.15 3.60 15.88
C MET A 73 7.85 2.32 15.09
N GLU A 74 7.20 2.42 13.94
CA GLU A 74 6.88 1.29 13.06
C GLU A 74 8.15 0.55 12.62
N SER A 75 9.27 1.26 12.43
CA SER A 75 10.54 0.65 12.02
C SER A 75 11.23 -0.19 13.10
N ARG A 76 10.88 0.01 14.37
CA ARG A 76 11.44 -0.71 15.52
C ARG A 76 10.59 -1.93 15.93
N VAL A 77 9.45 -2.14 15.29
CA VAL A 77 8.59 -3.28 15.60
C VAL A 77 9.24 -4.57 15.09
N ASN A 78 9.36 -5.54 15.98
CA ASN A 78 9.94 -6.86 15.71
C ASN A 78 8.82 -7.90 15.57
N VAL A 79 8.79 -8.63 14.44
CA VAL A 79 7.77 -9.64 14.16
C VAL A 79 7.96 -10.88 15.03
N LEU A 80 9.21 -11.29 15.29
CA LEU A 80 9.48 -12.45 16.16
C LEU A 80 9.09 -12.21 17.61
N ASP A 81 9.27 -10.99 18.12
CA ASP A 81 8.81 -10.64 19.47
C ASP A 81 7.28 -10.71 19.56
N ALA A 82 6.57 -10.33 18.49
CA ALA A 82 5.13 -10.49 18.42
C ALA A 82 4.72 -11.96 18.47
N ILE A 83 5.37 -12.81 17.69
CA ILE A 83 5.14 -14.25 17.65
C ILE A 83 5.49 -14.89 18.99
N ALA A 84 6.65 -14.57 19.55
CA ALA A 84 7.10 -15.09 20.84
C ALA A 84 6.15 -14.69 21.99
N ALA A 85 5.69 -13.43 22.00
CA ALA A 85 4.73 -12.95 22.99
C ALA A 85 3.41 -13.71 22.94
N GLN A 86 2.92 -14.07 21.74
CA GLN A 86 1.72 -14.89 21.57
C GLN A 86 1.94 -16.36 22.02
N VAL A 87 3.06 -16.95 21.63
CA VAL A 87 3.38 -18.36 21.97
C VAL A 87 3.59 -18.52 23.47
N GLU A 88 4.26 -17.56 24.11
CA GLU A 88 4.56 -17.56 25.55
C GLU A 88 3.44 -16.95 26.40
N ASN A 89 2.38 -16.46 25.77
CA ASN A 89 1.25 -15.77 26.41
C ASN A 89 1.70 -14.61 27.34
N ARG A 90 2.76 -13.90 26.98
CA ARG A 90 3.29 -12.76 27.71
C ARG A 90 2.77 -11.43 27.14
N ALA A 91 2.74 -10.42 27.98
CA ALA A 91 2.38 -9.08 27.54
C ALA A 91 3.39 -8.55 26.49
N VAL A 92 2.87 -7.91 25.46
CA VAL A 92 3.67 -7.25 24.43
C VAL A 92 4.36 -6.02 25.02
N THR A 93 5.66 -5.83 24.76
CA THR A 93 6.47 -4.72 25.28
C THR A 93 7.13 -3.92 24.17
N GLY A 94 7.65 -2.72 24.48
CA GLY A 94 8.40 -1.89 23.54
C GLY A 94 7.55 -1.27 22.42
N ALA A 95 8.16 -1.04 21.26
CA ALA A 95 7.55 -0.36 20.11
C ALA A 95 6.28 -1.03 19.60
N LEU A 96 6.18 -2.37 19.76
CA LEU A 96 4.99 -3.11 19.40
C LEU A 96 3.80 -2.81 20.32
N ALA A 97 4.06 -2.64 21.64
CA ALA A 97 3.02 -2.23 22.59
C ALA A 97 2.52 -0.82 22.32
N GLU A 98 3.43 0.09 21.99
CA GLU A 98 3.10 1.48 21.61
C GLU A 98 2.24 1.51 20.34
N PHE A 99 2.61 0.72 19.32
CA PHE A 99 1.83 0.60 18.10
C PHE A 99 0.42 0.05 18.34
N GLN A 100 0.30 -0.99 19.17
CA GLN A 100 -1.02 -1.56 19.51
C GLN A 100 -1.90 -0.57 20.29
N GLN A 101 -1.29 0.20 21.19
CA GLN A 101 -2.01 1.23 21.93
C GLN A 101 -2.52 2.34 21.00
N GLU A 102 -1.72 2.73 20.01
CA GLU A 102 -2.12 3.71 19.01
C GLU A 102 -3.21 3.14 18.08
N ALA A 103 -3.09 1.88 17.63
CA ALA A 103 -4.12 1.21 16.85
C ALA A 103 -5.45 1.13 17.61
N LYS A 104 -5.41 0.85 18.92
CA LYS A 104 -6.57 0.84 19.79
C LYS A 104 -7.22 2.23 19.93
N ARG A 105 -6.41 3.29 20.03
CA ARG A 105 -6.91 4.68 20.02
C ARG A 105 -7.64 5.01 18.73
N GLN A 106 -7.19 4.44 17.60
CA GLN A 106 -7.84 4.58 16.30
C GLN A 106 -9.06 3.65 16.14
N GLY A 107 -9.37 2.83 17.16
CA GLY A 107 -10.51 1.91 17.17
C GLY A 107 -10.28 0.67 16.31
N ILE A 108 -9.03 0.31 16.05
CA ILE A 108 -8.64 -0.93 15.38
C ILE A 108 -8.27 -1.93 16.47
N GLU A 109 -9.10 -2.95 16.65
CA GLU A 109 -8.84 -4.02 17.63
C GLU A 109 -8.63 -5.35 16.91
N PRO A 110 -7.61 -6.14 17.32
CA PRO A 110 -7.39 -7.46 16.74
C PRO A 110 -8.51 -8.41 17.15
N LYS A 111 -8.92 -9.28 16.24
CA LYS A 111 -9.93 -10.31 16.54
C LYS A 111 -9.27 -11.46 17.28
N LYS A 112 -9.84 -11.87 18.43
CA LYS A 112 -9.48 -13.10 19.17
C LYS A 112 -7.99 -13.28 19.49
N GLY A 113 -7.36 -12.26 20.09
CA GLY A 113 -5.98 -12.40 20.60
C GLY A 113 -4.87 -12.28 19.52
N GLY A 114 -5.20 -11.82 18.33
CA GLY A 114 -4.20 -11.48 17.30
C GLY A 114 -3.37 -10.25 17.69
N ILE A 115 -2.20 -10.11 17.10
CA ILE A 115 -1.34 -8.94 17.24
C ILE A 115 -1.36 -8.15 15.93
N LEU A 116 -1.61 -6.84 16.01
CA LEU A 116 -1.56 -5.95 14.87
C LEU A 116 -0.11 -5.57 14.59
N LEU A 117 0.28 -5.63 13.31
CA LEU A 117 1.56 -5.16 12.82
C LEU A 117 1.34 -4.05 11.78
N PRO A 118 2.17 -2.99 11.78
CA PRO A 118 2.07 -1.95 10.78
C PRO A 118 2.44 -2.46 9.39
N THR A 119 1.67 -2.09 8.37
CA THR A 119 1.90 -2.46 6.97
C THR A 119 3.25 -1.97 6.43
N SER A 120 3.74 -0.85 6.96
CA SER A 120 5.04 -0.28 6.60
C SER A 120 6.24 -1.21 6.85
N ILE A 121 6.12 -2.18 7.79
CA ILE A 121 7.15 -3.20 8.03
C ILE A 121 7.32 -4.09 6.79
N PHE A 122 6.23 -4.34 6.08
CA PHE A 122 6.21 -5.19 4.89
C PHE A 122 6.57 -4.42 3.61
N GLU A 123 6.66 -3.09 3.66
CA GLU A 123 7.01 -2.22 2.52
C GLU A 123 8.51 -1.86 2.45
N LYS A 124 9.28 -2.14 3.50
CA LYS A 124 10.71 -1.79 3.53
C LYS A 124 11.54 -2.67 2.61
N ARG A 125 12.09 -2.06 1.57
CA ARG A 125 13.29 -2.57 0.89
C ARG A 125 14.49 -2.42 1.82
N THR A 126 14.99 -3.50 2.38
CA THR A 126 16.22 -3.46 3.17
C THR A 126 17.41 -3.55 2.21
N THR A 127 18.16 -2.47 2.09
CA THR A 127 19.55 -2.54 1.65
C THR A 127 20.36 -3.17 2.76
N LEU A 128 20.94 -4.34 2.52
CA LEU A 128 21.89 -4.98 3.42
C LEU A 128 23.12 -4.07 3.55
N THR A 129 23.36 -3.55 4.75
CA THR A 129 24.66 -2.97 5.12
C THR A 129 25.40 -3.98 5.98
N THR A 130 26.52 -4.47 5.45
CA THR A 130 27.50 -5.27 6.14
C THR A 130 28.21 -4.42 7.22
N GLY A 131 28.07 -4.82 8.49
CA GLY A 131 28.73 -4.17 9.60
C GLY A 131 28.82 -5.02 10.86
N GLY A 132 29.83 -5.91 10.91
CA GLY A 132 30.59 -6.25 12.10
C GLY A 132 29.99 -7.04 13.23
N ALA A 133 30.28 -8.33 13.32
CA ALA A 133 30.98 -8.97 14.44
C ALA A 133 30.91 -10.49 14.29
N ALA A 134 32.00 -11.08 13.87
CA ALA A 134 32.28 -12.51 13.96
C ALA A 134 32.62 -12.84 15.42
N ALA A 135 31.86 -13.76 16.06
CA ALA A 135 32.37 -14.55 17.17
C ALA A 135 31.50 -15.79 17.40
N ILE A 136 32.08 -16.93 17.03
CA ILE A 136 31.89 -18.28 17.62
C ILE A 136 30.49 -18.88 17.47
N VAL A 137 30.23 -19.50 16.35
CA VAL A 137 29.22 -20.56 16.21
C VAL A 137 29.83 -21.70 15.41
N PRO A 138 29.83 -22.94 15.91
CA PRO A 138 30.08 -24.10 15.08
C PRO A 138 28.82 -24.35 14.23
N ASP A 139 29.00 -24.41 12.94
CA ASP A 139 28.09 -24.42 11.83
C ASP A 139 27.74 -22.98 11.35
N ASP A 140 28.59 -22.52 10.42
CA ASP A 140 28.42 -21.24 9.72
C ASP A 140 27.12 -21.23 8.89
N PHE A 141 26.01 -20.87 9.51
CA PHE A 141 24.84 -20.41 8.78
C PHE A 141 25.19 -19.05 8.15
N LYS A 142 25.67 -19.08 6.92
CA LYS A 142 26.00 -17.87 6.14
C LYS A 142 24.69 -17.21 5.71
N ALA A 143 24.07 -16.46 6.61
CA ALA A 143 22.89 -15.67 6.34
C ALA A 143 23.11 -14.70 5.15
N ASP A 144 24.34 -14.21 4.98
CA ASP A 144 24.75 -13.33 3.88
C ASP A 144 24.77 -14.02 2.50
N GLN A 145 24.76 -15.36 2.47
CA GLN A 145 24.75 -16.15 1.22
C GLN A 145 23.39 -16.84 0.99
N PHE A 146 22.36 -16.46 1.74
CA PHE A 146 21.03 -17.01 1.53
C PHE A 146 20.51 -16.65 0.13
N ILE A 147 20.27 -17.68 -0.69
CA ILE A 147 19.71 -17.53 -2.03
C ILE A 147 18.19 -17.55 -1.90
N GLY A 148 17.57 -16.35 -1.90
CA GLY A 148 16.13 -16.21 -1.87
C GLY A 148 15.45 -16.69 -3.15
N LEU A 149 14.16 -16.99 -3.05
CA LEU A 149 13.34 -17.34 -4.20
C LEU A 149 13.21 -16.15 -5.16
N LEU A 150 13.45 -16.37 -6.46
CA LEU A 150 13.17 -15.35 -7.47
C LEU A 150 11.66 -15.11 -7.55
N ARG A 151 11.25 -13.87 -7.30
CA ARG A 151 9.84 -13.46 -7.29
C ARG A 151 9.59 -12.33 -8.28
N ASN A 152 8.34 -12.23 -8.72
CA ASN A 152 7.93 -11.13 -9.58
C ASN A 152 8.06 -9.80 -8.83
N SER A 153 8.40 -8.74 -9.56
CA SER A 153 8.43 -7.39 -8.99
C SER A 153 7.01 -6.82 -8.81
N LEU A 154 6.83 -6.05 -7.75
CA LEU A 154 5.59 -5.31 -7.50
C LEU A 154 5.61 -4.03 -8.33
N ILE A 155 4.59 -3.83 -9.16
CA ILE A 155 4.60 -2.74 -10.13
C ILE A 155 3.46 -1.77 -9.91
N VAL A 156 2.23 -2.23 -9.63
CA VAL A 156 1.03 -1.38 -9.67
C VAL A 156 1.12 -0.17 -8.73
N LYS A 157 1.62 -0.36 -7.52
CA LYS A 157 1.81 0.76 -6.57
C LYS A 157 2.88 1.78 -7.08
N GLN A 158 3.89 1.30 -7.79
CA GLN A 158 4.99 2.17 -8.31
C GLN A 158 4.54 3.02 -9.50
N LEU A 159 3.49 2.61 -10.22
CA LEU A 159 2.94 3.33 -11.36
C LEU A 159 2.08 4.54 -10.97
N GLY A 160 1.95 4.84 -9.67
CA GLY A 160 1.24 6.00 -9.18
C GLY A 160 -0.19 5.73 -8.74
N ALA A 161 -0.56 4.47 -8.47
CA ALA A 161 -1.86 4.13 -7.89
C ALA A 161 -2.07 4.85 -6.54
N ARG A 162 -3.28 5.35 -6.33
CA ARG A 162 -3.64 6.14 -5.16
C ARG A 162 -4.03 5.24 -4.01
N VAL A 163 -3.30 5.32 -2.88
CA VAL A 163 -3.59 4.51 -1.70
C VAL A 163 -4.34 5.33 -0.66
N LEU A 164 -5.50 4.83 -0.23
CA LEU A 164 -6.31 5.37 0.87
C LEU A 164 -6.16 4.43 2.07
N THR A 165 -5.50 4.88 3.12
CA THR A 165 -5.25 4.10 4.32
C THR A 165 -6.21 4.48 5.46
N GLY A 166 -6.44 3.55 6.41
CA GLY A 166 -7.26 3.81 7.59
C GLY A 166 -8.75 3.90 7.34
N LEU A 167 -9.24 3.22 6.29
CA LEU A 167 -10.67 3.18 5.98
C LEU A 167 -11.44 2.38 7.05
N ARG A 168 -12.71 2.75 7.24
CA ARG A 168 -13.64 2.05 8.16
C ARG A 168 -14.95 1.76 7.44
N GLY A 169 -15.38 0.50 7.48
CA GLY A 169 -16.59 0.06 6.78
C GLY A 169 -16.50 0.29 5.27
N ASP A 170 -17.64 0.33 4.62
CA ASP A 170 -17.73 0.59 3.18
C ASP A 170 -17.46 2.06 2.89
N THR A 171 -16.62 2.33 1.89
CA THR A 171 -16.29 3.70 1.49
C THR A 171 -16.87 3.97 0.11
N VAL A 172 -17.67 5.02 0.01
CA VAL A 172 -18.32 5.43 -1.24
C VAL A 172 -17.67 6.69 -1.78
N ILE A 173 -17.19 6.64 -3.01
CA ILE A 173 -16.59 7.78 -3.71
C ILE A 173 -17.62 8.30 -4.72
N PRO A 174 -18.17 9.51 -4.55
CA PRO A 174 -19.10 10.08 -5.51
C PRO A 174 -18.40 10.39 -6.85
N LYS A 175 -19.11 10.15 -7.94
CA LYS A 175 -18.66 10.39 -9.30
C LYS A 175 -19.77 11.09 -10.08
N GLN A 176 -19.43 12.12 -10.84
CA GLN A 176 -20.33 12.72 -11.81
C GLN A 176 -20.48 11.79 -13.01
N ALA A 177 -21.70 11.42 -13.36
CA ALA A 177 -22.01 10.52 -14.47
C ALA A 177 -22.25 11.31 -15.77
N THR A 178 -23.04 12.37 -15.71
CA THR A 178 -23.30 13.24 -16.87
C THR A 178 -23.16 14.71 -16.46
N ALA A 179 -22.73 15.55 -17.40
CA ALA A 179 -22.68 17.00 -17.23
C ALA A 179 -23.92 17.65 -17.82
N ALA A 180 -24.20 18.87 -17.41
CA ALA A 180 -25.18 19.73 -18.09
C ALA A 180 -24.69 20.09 -19.51
N THR A 181 -25.61 20.22 -20.43
CA THR A 181 -25.33 20.57 -21.85
C THR A 181 -25.53 22.05 -22.07
N ALA A 182 -24.58 22.68 -22.76
CA ALA A 182 -24.70 24.07 -23.21
C ALA A 182 -25.25 24.12 -24.63
N TYR A 183 -26.11 25.11 -24.90
CA TYR A 183 -26.71 25.29 -26.19
C TYR A 183 -26.45 26.72 -26.71
N TRP A 184 -26.24 26.84 -28.00
CA TRP A 184 -26.26 28.13 -28.69
C TRP A 184 -27.71 28.41 -29.09
N LEU A 185 -28.19 29.61 -28.79
CA LEU A 185 -29.58 30.03 -29.02
C LEU A 185 -29.65 31.10 -30.10
N ALA A 186 -30.65 31.02 -30.94
CA ALA A 186 -31.05 32.17 -31.76
C ALA A 186 -31.95 33.11 -30.95
N GLU A 187 -32.19 34.31 -31.48
CA GLU A 187 -33.06 35.30 -30.83
C GLU A 187 -34.48 34.74 -30.67
N GLY A 188 -34.95 34.67 -29.44
CA GLY A 188 -36.29 34.15 -29.12
C GLY A 188 -36.36 32.66 -28.76
N ASP A 189 -35.23 31.91 -28.84
CA ASP A 189 -35.20 30.50 -28.47
C ASP A 189 -35.16 30.30 -26.95
N SER A 190 -35.79 29.23 -26.48
CA SER A 190 -35.76 28.81 -25.06
C SER A 190 -34.69 27.80 -24.80
N LEU A 191 -33.98 27.91 -23.65
CA LEU A 191 -33.06 26.90 -23.17
C LEU A 191 -33.78 25.61 -22.76
N THR A 192 -33.26 24.46 -23.19
CA THR A 192 -33.70 23.16 -22.71
C THR A 192 -32.97 22.84 -21.43
N GLU A 193 -33.70 22.50 -20.37
CA GLU A 193 -33.13 22.10 -19.10
C GLU A 193 -32.36 20.78 -19.26
N SER A 194 -31.12 20.75 -18.78
CA SER A 194 -30.31 19.57 -18.71
C SER A 194 -29.73 19.42 -17.31
N ASN A 195 -29.96 18.26 -16.69
CA ASN A 195 -29.57 17.99 -15.31
C ASN A 195 -28.30 17.11 -15.23
N THR A 196 -27.42 17.52 -14.31
CA THR A 196 -26.25 16.70 -13.97
C THR A 196 -26.66 15.47 -13.17
N THR A 197 -26.18 14.28 -13.57
CA THR A 197 -26.41 13.06 -12.80
C THR A 197 -25.13 12.61 -12.08
N TYR A 198 -25.33 12.00 -10.93
CA TYR A 198 -24.25 11.50 -10.10
C TYR A 198 -24.35 9.99 -9.95
N SER A 199 -23.22 9.34 -9.88
CA SER A 199 -23.08 7.92 -9.56
C SER A 199 -22.04 7.78 -8.44
N SER A 200 -21.78 6.58 -7.98
CA SER A 200 -20.77 6.33 -6.96
C SER A 200 -19.97 5.09 -7.29
N VAL A 201 -18.74 5.08 -6.80
CA VAL A 201 -17.86 3.93 -6.83
C VAL A 201 -17.63 3.48 -5.39
N LYS A 202 -17.84 2.20 -5.11
CA LYS A 202 -17.80 1.64 -3.76
C LYS A 202 -16.54 0.80 -3.56
N LEU A 203 -15.87 1.01 -2.43
CA LEU A 203 -14.80 0.16 -1.91
C LEU A 203 -15.34 -0.65 -0.74
N GLU A 204 -15.15 -1.96 -0.79
CA GLU A 204 -15.61 -2.92 0.21
C GLU A 204 -14.42 -3.70 0.78
N PRO A 205 -14.35 -3.93 2.12
CA PRO A 205 -13.22 -4.64 2.71
C PRO A 205 -13.15 -6.10 2.24
N LYS A 206 -12.08 -6.47 1.56
CA LYS A 206 -11.77 -7.82 1.10
C LYS A 206 -10.48 -8.30 1.75
N HIS A 207 -10.44 -9.56 2.14
CA HIS A 207 -9.33 -10.12 2.89
C HIS A 207 -8.41 -10.95 1.97
N VAL A 208 -7.11 -10.66 2.05
CA VAL A 208 -6.05 -11.51 1.52
C VAL A 208 -5.22 -12.02 2.68
N GLY A 209 -4.86 -13.29 2.67
CA GLY A 209 -4.07 -13.87 3.75
C GLY A 209 -3.20 -15.03 3.29
N ALA A 210 -2.21 -15.32 4.10
CA ALA A 210 -1.33 -16.47 3.94
C ALA A 210 -1.19 -17.22 5.27
N LEU A 211 -0.93 -18.51 5.17
CA LEU A 211 -0.73 -19.41 6.28
C LEU A 211 0.62 -20.10 6.12
N SER A 212 1.43 -20.10 7.16
CA SER A 212 2.72 -20.78 7.20
C SER A 212 2.92 -21.45 8.56
N SER A 213 3.87 -22.35 8.67
CA SER A 213 4.23 -22.99 9.94
C SER A 213 5.71 -22.84 10.22
N ILE A 214 6.05 -22.62 11.48
CA ILE A 214 7.42 -22.46 11.94
C ILE A 214 7.64 -23.41 13.12
N SER A 215 8.77 -24.12 13.12
CA SER A 215 9.15 -24.99 14.23
C SER A 215 9.52 -24.17 15.47
N ARG A 216 9.12 -24.62 16.65
CA ARG A 216 9.47 -23.98 17.92
C ARG A 216 10.98 -23.92 18.15
N GLN A 217 11.71 -24.94 17.69
CA GLN A 217 13.17 -24.93 17.73
C GLN A 217 13.76 -23.78 16.92
N LEU A 218 13.20 -23.53 15.72
CA LEU A 218 13.64 -22.42 14.88
C LEU A 218 13.40 -21.06 15.56
N ILE A 219 12.27 -20.89 16.25
CA ILE A 219 11.98 -19.67 17.01
C ILE A 219 12.96 -19.49 18.17
N GLN A 220 13.29 -20.56 18.90
CA GLN A 220 14.20 -20.51 20.04
C GLN A 220 15.68 -20.35 19.64
N GLN A 221 16.07 -20.90 18.50
CA GLN A 221 17.42 -20.81 17.95
C GLN A 221 17.59 -19.65 16.97
N SER A 222 16.52 -18.86 16.77
CA SER A 222 16.49 -17.84 15.72
C SER A 222 17.51 -16.73 15.98
N ASN A 223 18.32 -16.51 14.95
CA ASN A 223 19.15 -15.35 14.76
C ASN A 223 18.26 -14.22 14.15
N PRO A 224 18.53 -12.93 14.36
CA PRO A 224 17.85 -11.80 13.70
C PRO A 224 17.67 -11.94 12.17
N ALA A 225 18.57 -12.69 11.51
CA ALA A 225 18.47 -12.99 10.08
C ALA A 225 17.21 -13.80 9.70
N ILE A 226 16.74 -14.70 10.56
CA ILE A 226 15.54 -15.53 10.31
C ILE A 226 14.28 -14.67 10.40
N GLU A 227 14.24 -13.71 11.32
CA GLU A 227 13.14 -12.76 11.41
C GLU A 227 12.98 -11.96 10.10
N GLN A 228 14.09 -11.44 9.58
CA GLN A 228 14.08 -10.71 8.32
C GLN A 228 13.57 -11.58 7.16
N LEU A 229 14.00 -12.85 7.12
CA LEU A 229 13.60 -13.80 6.09
C LEU A 229 12.10 -14.10 6.13
N ILE A 230 11.52 -14.30 7.31
CA ILE A 230 10.08 -14.52 7.49
C ILE A 230 9.30 -13.26 7.10
N ARG A 231 9.79 -12.09 7.49
CA ARG A 231 9.20 -10.79 7.15
C ARG A 231 9.16 -10.59 5.64
N ASP A 232 10.28 -10.84 4.97
CA ASP A 232 10.41 -10.68 3.53
C ASP A 232 9.54 -11.69 2.77
N ASP A 233 9.44 -12.92 3.27
CA ASP A 233 8.58 -13.96 2.68
C ASP A 233 7.11 -13.57 2.76
N PHE A 234 6.61 -13.21 3.93
CA PHE A 234 5.23 -12.80 4.10
C PHE A 234 4.89 -11.52 3.32
N SER A 235 5.78 -10.54 3.36
CA SER A 235 5.66 -9.32 2.56
C SER A 235 5.50 -9.65 1.07
N ALA A 236 6.40 -10.49 0.56
CA ALA A 236 6.40 -10.83 -0.85
C ALA A 236 5.14 -11.62 -1.26
N VAL A 237 4.72 -12.61 -0.46
CA VAL A 237 3.54 -13.44 -0.76
C VAL A 237 2.27 -12.60 -0.80
N VAL A 238 2.03 -11.78 0.23
CA VAL A 238 0.83 -10.92 0.31
C VAL A 238 0.85 -9.87 -0.80
N SER A 239 1.98 -9.21 -1.00
CA SER A 239 2.11 -8.15 -1.99
C SER A 239 1.96 -8.68 -3.42
N LEU A 240 2.50 -9.86 -3.74
CA LEU A 240 2.31 -10.50 -5.05
C LEU A 240 0.85 -10.87 -5.30
N ALA A 241 0.15 -11.39 -4.27
CA ALA A 241 -1.27 -11.71 -4.37
C ALA A 241 -2.12 -10.45 -4.61
N VAL A 242 -1.78 -9.36 -3.92
CA VAL A 242 -2.40 -8.04 -4.10
C VAL A 242 -2.17 -7.52 -5.51
N ASP A 243 -0.92 -7.48 -5.97
CA ASP A 243 -0.57 -6.95 -7.30
C ASP A 243 -1.27 -7.73 -8.42
N LYS A 244 -1.31 -9.06 -8.32
CA LYS A 244 -2.05 -9.92 -9.24
C LYS A 244 -3.55 -9.63 -9.21
N ALA A 245 -4.14 -9.43 -8.03
CA ALA A 245 -5.56 -9.11 -7.91
C ALA A 245 -5.89 -7.73 -8.48
N LEU A 246 -5.00 -6.74 -8.33
CA LEU A 246 -5.16 -5.40 -8.92
C LEU A 246 -5.17 -5.44 -10.45
N LEU A 247 -4.43 -6.34 -11.07
CA LEU A 247 -4.39 -6.50 -12.53
C LEU A 247 -5.53 -7.36 -13.06
N SER A 248 -5.69 -8.58 -12.52
CA SER A 248 -6.55 -9.62 -13.10
C SER A 248 -7.60 -10.19 -12.13
N GLY A 249 -7.80 -9.59 -10.96
CA GLY A 249 -8.77 -10.07 -9.96
C GLY A 249 -10.19 -10.10 -10.50
N THR A 250 -10.95 -11.13 -10.09
CA THR A 250 -12.34 -11.29 -10.45
C THR A 250 -13.22 -11.17 -9.21
N ALA A 251 -14.35 -10.46 -9.32
CA ALA A 251 -15.28 -10.31 -8.20
C ALA A 251 -15.82 -11.66 -7.68
N VAL A 252 -15.89 -12.67 -8.55
CA VAL A 252 -16.36 -14.02 -8.23
C VAL A 252 -15.53 -14.70 -7.17
N ALA A 253 -14.21 -14.46 -7.17
CA ALA A 253 -13.27 -15.04 -6.20
C ALA A 253 -13.15 -14.22 -4.90
N LYS A 254 -14.07 -13.28 -4.63
CA LYS A 254 -13.99 -12.32 -3.49
C LYS A 254 -12.71 -11.48 -3.49
N GLN A 255 -12.09 -11.34 -4.64
CA GLN A 255 -10.94 -10.47 -4.89
C GLN A 255 -11.40 -9.07 -5.31
N PRO A 256 -10.54 -8.04 -5.23
CA PRO A 256 -10.77 -6.78 -5.92
C PRO A 256 -11.02 -7.01 -7.41
N VAL A 257 -11.83 -6.16 -8.03
CA VAL A 257 -11.98 -6.19 -9.49
C VAL A 257 -10.71 -5.60 -10.08
N GLY A 258 -9.90 -6.44 -10.72
CA GLY A 258 -8.67 -6.03 -11.38
C GLY A 258 -8.94 -5.19 -12.64
N ILE A 259 -7.95 -4.37 -13.03
CA ILE A 259 -8.05 -3.45 -14.17
C ILE A 259 -8.60 -4.16 -15.41
N LEU A 260 -8.15 -5.38 -15.70
CA LEU A 260 -8.58 -6.15 -16.88
C LEU A 260 -10.06 -6.54 -16.88
N ASN A 261 -10.68 -6.60 -15.71
CA ASN A 261 -12.07 -7.06 -15.54
C ASN A 261 -13.05 -5.92 -15.22
N VAL A 262 -12.57 -4.67 -15.22
CA VAL A 262 -13.43 -3.49 -15.02
C VAL A 262 -14.24 -3.26 -16.27
N SER A 263 -15.56 -3.10 -16.09
CA SER A 263 -16.45 -2.75 -17.21
C SER A 263 -16.18 -1.35 -17.72
N GLY A 264 -16.12 -1.17 -19.05
CA GLY A 264 -15.95 0.13 -19.70
C GLY A 264 -14.49 0.56 -19.89
N ILE A 265 -13.50 -0.31 -19.70
CA ILE A 265 -12.14 -0.07 -20.17
C ILE A 265 -12.09 -0.05 -21.69
N LEU A 266 -11.13 0.71 -22.24
CA LEU A 266 -10.89 0.72 -23.68
C LEU A 266 -10.27 -0.63 -24.10
N THR A 267 -10.64 -1.10 -25.27
CA THR A 267 -10.05 -2.29 -25.86
C THR A 267 -9.27 -1.91 -27.11
N GLY A 268 -8.09 -2.47 -27.27
CA GLY A 268 -7.25 -2.33 -28.46
C GLY A 268 -7.01 -3.66 -29.13
N SER A 269 -6.44 -3.66 -30.33
CA SER A 269 -5.96 -4.83 -31.05
C SER A 269 -4.54 -4.59 -31.55
N LEU A 270 -3.71 -5.60 -31.40
CA LEU A 270 -2.35 -5.70 -31.94
C LEU A 270 -2.16 -7.07 -32.62
N ALA A 271 -3.21 -7.54 -33.29
CA ALA A 271 -3.12 -8.74 -34.15
C ALA A 271 -2.06 -8.56 -35.23
N THR A 272 -1.88 -7.32 -35.70
CA THR A 272 -0.72 -6.92 -36.50
C THR A 272 0.12 -5.98 -35.65
N VAL A 273 1.36 -6.38 -35.36
CA VAL A 273 2.29 -5.60 -34.54
C VAL A 273 3.07 -4.65 -35.45
N ASP A 274 2.51 -3.48 -35.69
CA ASP A 274 3.09 -2.40 -36.47
C ASP A 274 2.96 -1.03 -35.74
N TRP A 275 3.66 -0.04 -36.29
CA TRP A 275 3.66 1.31 -35.71
C TRP A 275 2.29 1.99 -35.77
N LEU A 276 1.55 1.76 -36.86
CA LEU A 276 0.23 2.37 -37.04
C LEU A 276 -0.78 1.83 -36.02
N SER A 277 -0.76 0.50 -35.77
CA SER A 277 -1.60 -0.12 -34.75
C SER A 277 -1.30 0.43 -33.35
N ILE A 278 -0.02 0.66 -33.00
CA ILE A 278 0.35 1.30 -31.74
C ILE A 278 -0.18 2.72 -31.66
N LEU A 279 -0.04 3.54 -32.69
CA LEU A 279 -0.60 4.90 -32.74
C LEU A 279 -2.13 4.88 -32.56
N GLY A 280 -2.82 3.90 -33.13
CA GLY A 280 -4.26 3.69 -32.95
C GLY A 280 -4.67 3.44 -31.49
N LEU A 281 -3.78 2.87 -30.66
CA LEU A 281 -4.04 2.76 -29.22
C LEU A 281 -4.01 4.13 -28.52
N PHE A 282 -3.05 4.99 -28.90
CA PHE A 282 -2.97 6.36 -28.37
C PHE A 282 -4.13 7.24 -28.85
N GLU A 283 -4.60 7.05 -30.08
CA GLU A 283 -5.78 7.72 -30.60
C GLU A 283 -7.03 7.45 -29.75
N LYS A 284 -7.22 6.20 -29.28
CA LYS A 284 -8.34 5.86 -28.40
C LYS A 284 -8.31 6.61 -27.06
N PHE A 285 -7.11 6.82 -26.50
CA PHE A 285 -6.97 7.66 -25.30
C PHE A 285 -7.28 9.12 -25.58
N ALA A 286 -6.76 9.66 -26.69
CA ALA A 286 -7.04 11.05 -27.10
C ALA A 286 -8.54 11.27 -27.32
N THR A 287 -9.24 10.34 -27.97
CA THR A 287 -10.69 10.38 -28.18
C THR A 287 -11.45 10.34 -26.87
N ALA A 288 -10.95 9.59 -25.88
CA ALA A 288 -11.54 9.52 -24.53
C ALA A 288 -11.12 10.69 -23.63
N ASN A 289 -10.38 11.69 -24.14
CA ASN A 289 -9.83 12.81 -23.38
C ASN A 289 -8.97 12.37 -22.17
N THR A 290 -8.21 11.30 -22.31
CA THR A 290 -7.32 10.76 -21.29
C THR A 290 -5.91 10.60 -21.86
N ALA A 291 -4.91 10.50 -20.97
CA ALA A 291 -3.53 10.24 -21.36
C ALA A 291 -2.95 9.15 -20.48
N PRO A 292 -2.35 8.11 -21.04
CA PRO A 292 -1.71 7.06 -20.25
C PRO A 292 -0.41 7.59 -19.62
N ASN A 293 -0.11 7.18 -18.38
CA ASN A 293 1.16 7.47 -17.70
C ASN A 293 2.16 6.32 -17.79
N ALA A 294 1.69 5.09 -17.97
CA ALA A 294 2.53 3.90 -18.07
C ALA A 294 1.86 2.79 -18.89
N ALA A 295 2.69 1.85 -19.36
CA ALA A 295 2.25 0.61 -19.98
C ALA A 295 2.82 -0.60 -19.21
N LEU A 296 2.02 -1.67 -19.13
CA LEU A 296 2.41 -2.97 -18.60
C LEU A 296 2.34 -4.00 -19.73
N ILE A 297 3.38 -4.79 -19.86
CA ILE A 297 3.50 -5.83 -20.89
C ILE A 297 4.02 -7.13 -20.29
N THR A 298 3.68 -8.24 -20.94
CA THR A 298 4.30 -9.53 -20.63
C THR A 298 5.72 -9.61 -21.20
N PRO A 299 6.60 -10.46 -20.67
CA PRO A 299 7.97 -10.60 -21.19
C PRO A 299 8.02 -10.98 -22.67
N LYS A 300 7.11 -11.86 -23.13
CA LYS A 300 7.03 -12.26 -24.56
C LYS A 300 6.63 -11.09 -25.43
N THR A 301 5.61 -10.32 -25.02
CA THR A 301 5.21 -9.09 -25.72
C THR A 301 6.36 -8.08 -25.77
N ALA A 302 7.14 -7.93 -24.68
CA ALA A 302 8.31 -7.06 -24.69
C ALA A 302 9.32 -7.47 -25.75
N THR A 303 9.67 -8.75 -25.81
CA THR A 303 10.60 -9.29 -26.81
C THR A 303 10.08 -9.06 -28.24
N ARG A 304 8.78 -9.29 -28.48
CA ARG A 304 8.15 -9.07 -29.77
C ARG A 304 8.26 -7.61 -30.22
N LEU A 305 7.93 -6.67 -29.32
CA LEU A 305 8.00 -5.24 -29.61
C LEU A 305 9.42 -4.72 -29.77
N GLN A 306 10.40 -5.31 -29.08
CA GLN A 306 11.83 -4.99 -29.23
C GLN A 306 12.41 -5.50 -30.56
N ALA A 307 11.86 -6.56 -31.12
CA ALA A 307 12.31 -7.13 -32.38
C ALA A 307 11.61 -6.54 -33.60
N THR A 308 10.52 -5.79 -33.43
CA THR A 308 9.76 -5.19 -34.54
C THR A 308 10.16 -3.74 -34.74
N LEU A 309 10.53 -3.40 -35.97
CA LEU A 309 10.88 -2.06 -36.43
C LEU A 309 9.61 -1.21 -36.60
N LYS A 310 9.73 0.10 -36.43
CA LYS A 310 8.62 1.06 -36.69
C LYS A 310 8.34 1.19 -38.19
N ASP A 311 9.37 1.09 -38.98
CA ASP A 311 9.32 1.13 -40.46
C ASP A 311 10.29 0.11 -41.01
N ALA A 312 9.98 -0.49 -42.14
CA ALA A 312 10.87 -1.45 -42.84
C ALA A 312 12.16 -0.83 -43.37
N THR A 313 12.34 0.49 -43.29
CA THR A 313 13.50 1.21 -43.78
C THR A 313 14.72 0.97 -42.88
N ALA A 314 15.88 0.72 -43.50
CA ALA A 314 17.14 0.53 -42.82
C ALA A 314 17.47 1.74 -41.91
N GLY A 315 17.76 1.47 -40.61
CA GLY A 315 18.01 2.51 -39.60
C GLY A 315 16.80 2.97 -38.85
N SER A 316 15.62 2.40 -39.08
CA SER A 316 14.42 2.67 -38.27
C SER A 316 14.60 2.19 -36.81
N SER A 317 13.97 2.89 -35.86
CA SER A 317 13.94 2.49 -34.45
C SER A 317 12.94 1.37 -34.22
N TYR A 318 13.12 0.63 -33.10
CA TYR A 318 12.21 -0.43 -32.72
C TYR A 318 10.93 0.14 -32.05
N LEU A 319 9.87 -0.66 -32.01
CA LEU A 319 8.59 -0.27 -31.36
C LEU A 319 8.77 -0.04 -29.86
N LEU A 320 9.55 -0.89 -29.20
CA LEU A 320 9.95 -0.73 -27.80
C LEU A 320 11.45 -0.45 -27.74
N GLU A 321 11.82 0.79 -27.45
CA GLU A 321 13.20 1.22 -27.33
C GLU A 321 13.43 1.92 -25.98
N GLY A 322 14.54 1.56 -25.29
CA GLY A 322 14.86 2.16 -23.98
C GLY A 322 13.77 1.99 -22.92
N GLY A 323 12.95 0.92 -23.00
CA GLY A 323 11.84 0.68 -22.10
C GLY A 323 10.64 1.61 -22.31
N ARG A 324 10.50 2.17 -23.53
CA ARG A 324 9.41 3.10 -23.86
C ARG A 324 8.75 2.75 -25.18
N ILE A 325 7.43 2.88 -25.22
CA ILE A 325 6.62 2.79 -26.43
C ILE A 325 6.06 4.21 -26.71
N ASN A 326 6.45 4.83 -27.81
CA ASN A 326 6.03 6.20 -28.14
C ASN A 326 6.23 7.21 -26.99
N GLY A 327 7.38 7.14 -26.28
CA GLY A 327 7.67 8.00 -25.14
C GLY A 327 7.01 7.57 -23.81
N LEU A 328 6.04 6.65 -23.83
CA LEU A 328 5.38 6.10 -22.66
C LEU A 328 6.27 5.06 -21.98
N THR A 329 6.52 5.24 -20.68
CA THR A 329 7.29 4.28 -19.88
C THR A 329 6.57 2.94 -19.81
N THR A 330 7.29 1.88 -20.16
CA THR A 330 6.76 0.53 -20.26
C THR A 330 7.47 -0.39 -19.28
N HIS A 331 6.68 -1.11 -18.51
CA HIS A 331 7.17 -2.05 -17.50
C HIS A 331 6.81 -3.48 -17.89
N THR A 332 7.78 -4.37 -17.78
CA THR A 332 7.57 -5.80 -18.03
C THR A 332 7.25 -6.51 -16.73
N THR A 333 6.19 -7.32 -16.72
CA THR A 333 5.78 -8.05 -15.52
C THR A 333 5.27 -9.44 -15.86
N ASN A 334 5.59 -10.42 -15.00
CA ASN A 334 5.04 -11.76 -15.02
C ASN A 334 3.70 -11.88 -14.24
N GLN A 335 3.24 -10.80 -13.58
CA GLN A 335 1.91 -10.76 -12.94
C GLN A 335 0.78 -10.64 -13.97
N LEU A 336 1.11 -10.08 -15.13
CA LEU A 336 0.24 -10.07 -16.30
C LEU A 336 0.50 -11.37 -17.08
N THR A 337 -0.55 -12.17 -17.27
CA THR A 337 -0.45 -13.44 -18.00
C THR A 337 -0.82 -13.24 -19.46
N ASP A 338 -0.09 -13.89 -20.35
CA ASP A 338 -0.48 -13.99 -21.76
C ASP A 338 -1.86 -14.64 -21.89
N VAL A 339 -2.55 -14.37 -22.98
CA VAL A 339 -3.86 -14.99 -23.25
C VAL A 339 -3.66 -16.47 -23.59
N ASP A 340 -2.70 -16.75 -24.46
CA ASP A 340 -2.27 -18.09 -24.84
C ASP A 340 -0.78 -18.12 -25.25
N ALA A 341 -0.33 -19.20 -25.88
CA ALA A 341 1.08 -19.37 -26.28
C ALA A 341 1.52 -18.41 -27.39
N THR A 342 0.60 -18.01 -28.25
CA THR A 342 0.79 -17.20 -29.47
C THR A 342 0.33 -15.76 -29.31
N THR A 343 -0.45 -15.48 -28.26
CA THR A 343 -1.12 -14.19 -28.05
C THR A 343 -0.72 -13.58 -26.73
N GLY A 344 -0.01 -12.46 -26.80
CA GLY A 344 0.43 -11.70 -25.65
C GLY A 344 -0.59 -10.69 -25.16
N ARG A 345 -0.26 -10.01 -24.08
CA ARG A 345 -1.10 -9.00 -23.46
C ARG A 345 -0.34 -7.70 -23.22
N LEU A 346 -1.04 -6.59 -23.41
CA LEU A 346 -0.57 -5.26 -23.09
C LEU A 346 -1.68 -4.49 -22.37
N VAL A 347 -1.34 -3.75 -21.32
CA VAL A 347 -2.22 -2.84 -20.60
C VAL A 347 -1.58 -1.47 -20.58
N MET A 348 -2.30 -0.46 -21.03
CA MET A 348 -1.88 0.94 -20.95
C MET A 348 -2.88 1.72 -20.12
N GLY A 349 -2.45 2.75 -19.42
CA GLY A 349 -3.41 3.60 -18.71
C GLY A 349 -2.77 4.64 -17.81
N ASP A 350 -3.65 5.47 -17.23
CA ASP A 350 -3.31 6.37 -16.15
C ASP A 350 -3.56 5.67 -14.80
N PHE A 351 -2.52 5.12 -14.22
CA PHE A 351 -2.60 4.39 -12.96
C PHE A 351 -2.97 5.28 -11.77
N SER A 352 -2.90 6.61 -11.89
CA SER A 352 -3.41 7.54 -10.85
C SER A 352 -4.92 7.45 -10.66
N GLN A 353 -5.65 6.89 -11.63
CA GLN A 353 -7.09 6.63 -11.56
C GLN A 353 -7.43 5.33 -10.86
N LEU A 354 -6.44 4.50 -10.53
CA LEU A 354 -6.61 3.34 -9.67
C LEU A 354 -6.52 3.75 -8.21
N VAL A 355 -7.59 3.52 -7.45
CA VAL A 355 -7.64 3.81 -6.02
C VAL A 355 -7.61 2.49 -5.26
N ILE A 356 -6.63 2.34 -4.38
CA ILE A 356 -6.46 1.19 -3.50
C ILE A 356 -6.90 1.63 -2.11
N GLY A 357 -7.88 0.93 -1.53
CA GLY A 357 -8.32 1.14 -0.16
C GLY A 357 -7.70 0.11 0.77
N GLU A 358 -7.16 0.55 1.91
CA GLU A 358 -6.60 -0.33 2.94
C GLU A 358 -7.33 -0.09 4.27
N TRP A 359 -7.85 -1.18 4.86
CA TRP A 359 -8.58 -1.17 6.14
C TRP A 359 -7.68 -1.69 7.25
N GLY A 360 -7.12 -0.75 8.00
CA GLY A 360 -6.30 -1.05 9.16
C GLY A 360 -4.89 -1.53 8.82
N ALA A 361 -4.27 -2.18 9.82
CA ALA A 361 -2.95 -2.77 9.71
C ALA A 361 -3.05 -4.26 9.35
N THR A 362 -1.97 -4.81 8.85
CA THR A 362 -1.84 -6.25 8.61
C THR A 362 -1.85 -7.00 9.96
N GLU A 363 -2.74 -7.98 10.09
CA GLU A 363 -2.86 -8.83 11.28
C GLU A 363 -1.97 -10.06 11.12
N VAL A 364 -1.13 -10.33 12.12
CA VAL A 364 -0.39 -11.59 12.24
C VAL A 364 -0.85 -12.32 13.50
N LEU A 365 -1.26 -13.57 13.33
CA LEU A 365 -1.69 -14.44 14.41
C LEU A 365 -0.81 -15.69 14.43
N ALA A 366 -0.18 -15.95 15.58
CA ALA A 366 0.52 -17.18 15.86
C ALA A 366 -0.39 -18.13 16.65
N ASN A 367 -0.58 -19.35 16.16
CA ASN A 367 -1.38 -20.37 16.82
C ASN A 367 -0.56 -21.63 17.10
N PRO A 368 -0.11 -21.82 18.34
CA PRO A 368 0.61 -23.03 18.74
C PRO A 368 -0.31 -24.23 18.98
N TYR A 369 -1.64 -24.02 19.01
CA TYR A 369 -2.63 -25.07 19.31
C TYR A 369 -3.37 -25.57 18.06
N ALA A 370 -2.84 -25.29 16.88
CA ALA A 370 -3.45 -25.75 15.63
C ALA A 370 -3.38 -27.29 15.53
N ALA A 371 -4.47 -27.89 15.04
CA ALA A 371 -4.55 -29.33 14.86
C ALA A 371 -3.42 -29.86 13.96
N GLY A 372 -2.71 -30.91 14.40
CA GLY A 372 -1.56 -31.49 13.70
C GLY A 372 -0.22 -30.75 13.88
N TYR A 373 -0.22 -29.54 14.45
CA TYR A 373 0.99 -28.78 14.79
C TYR A 373 1.30 -28.82 16.29
N TYR A 374 0.27 -28.88 17.12
CA TYR A 374 0.40 -28.97 18.58
C TYR A 374 1.26 -30.18 19.02
N GLU A 375 1.01 -31.33 18.41
CA GLU A 375 1.74 -32.57 18.73
C GLU A 375 3.23 -32.50 18.37
N LYS A 376 3.58 -31.70 17.35
CA LYS A 376 4.95 -31.49 16.89
C LYS A 376 5.66 -30.34 17.60
N GLY A 377 4.91 -29.52 18.36
CA GLY A 377 5.40 -28.31 18.99
C GLY A 377 5.63 -27.17 17.99
N ASP A 378 5.10 -27.27 16.78
CA ASP A 378 5.21 -26.24 15.75
C ASP A 378 4.19 -25.12 15.95
N VAL A 379 4.49 -23.91 15.47
CA VAL A 379 3.61 -22.75 15.53
C VAL A 379 3.10 -22.44 14.14
N GLN A 380 1.78 -22.38 13.97
CA GLN A 380 1.14 -21.96 12.73
C GLN A 380 0.99 -20.44 12.74
N LEU A 381 1.49 -19.80 11.70
CA LEU A 381 1.39 -18.36 11.49
C LEU A 381 0.36 -18.06 10.42
N ARG A 382 -0.58 -17.18 10.74
CA ARG A 382 -1.54 -16.62 9.79
C ARG A 382 -1.29 -15.11 9.64
N ILE A 383 -1.14 -14.66 8.40
CA ILE A 383 -1.15 -13.25 8.06
C ILE A 383 -2.47 -12.92 7.35
N LEU A 384 -3.07 -11.80 7.70
CA LEU A 384 -4.29 -11.30 7.08
C LEU A 384 -4.15 -9.81 6.81
N HIS A 385 -4.42 -9.43 5.54
CA HIS A 385 -4.46 -8.03 5.12
C HIS A 385 -5.82 -7.74 4.48
N THR A 386 -6.38 -6.57 4.75
CA THR A 386 -7.70 -6.18 4.23
C THR A 386 -7.55 -5.00 3.29
N MET A 387 -7.93 -5.21 2.03
CA MET A 387 -7.84 -4.20 0.99
C MET A 387 -8.94 -4.36 -0.05
N ASP A 388 -9.18 -3.33 -0.81
CA ASP A 388 -9.95 -3.35 -2.06
C ASP A 388 -9.36 -2.35 -3.04
N ALA A 389 -9.77 -2.43 -4.30
CA ALA A 389 -9.35 -1.48 -5.31
C ALA A 389 -10.48 -1.18 -6.28
N VAL A 390 -10.46 0.04 -6.80
CA VAL A 390 -11.46 0.48 -7.75
C VAL A 390 -10.85 1.46 -8.75
N VAL A 391 -11.30 1.37 -9.99
CA VAL A 391 -10.96 2.29 -11.07
C VAL A 391 -11.97 3.43 -11.11
N ARG A 392 -11.50 4.68 -10.96
CA ARG A 392 -12.35 5.88 -10.98
C ARG A 392 -12.90 6.16 -12.37
N HIS A 393 -12.04 6.08 -13.39
CA HIS A 393 -12.37 6.30 -14.79
C HIS A 393 -11.92 5.10 -15.63
N PRO A 394 -12.84 4.20 -15.98
CA PRO A 394 -12.50 3.02 -16.80
C PRO A 394 -11.86 3.38 -18.14
N THR A 395 -12.30 4.45 -18.79
CA THR A 395 -11.75 4.95 -20.07
C THR A 395 -10.30 5.46 -19.99
N ALA A 396 -9.75 5.60 -18.77
CA ALA A 396 -8.33 5.90 -18.57
C ALA A 396 -7.42 4.67 -18.71
N PHE A 397 -7.99 3.48 -18.90
CA PHE A 397 -7.27 2.23 -19.13
C PHE A 397 -7.65 1.61 -20.45
N LEU A 398 -6.67 0.97 -21.09
CA LEU A 398 -6.82 0.24 -22.33
C LEU A 398 -6.16 -1.14 -22.17
N SER A 399 -6.87 -2.19 -22.56
CA SER A 399 -6.37 -3.55 -22.61
C SER A 399 -6.30 -4.04 -24.05
N VAL A 400 -5.18 -4.63 -24.39
CA VAL A 400 -4.95 -5.38 -25.62
C VAL A 400 -4.72 -6.83 -25.21
N ALA A 401 -5.54 -7.72 -25.73
CA ALA A 401 -5.50 -9.15 -25.41
C ALA A 401 -5.09 -10.02 -26.60
N ASP A 402 -4.75 -9.42 -27.72
CA ASP A 402 -4.48 -10.07 -29.01
C ASP A 402 -3.15 -9.63 -29.62
N VAL A 403 -2.11 -9.39 -28.78
CA VAL A 403 -0.78 -9.08 -29.31
C VAL A 403 -0.19 -10.32 -29.96
N ALA A 404 0.01 -10.31 -31.30
CA ALA A 404 0.64 -11.41 -32.01
C ALA A 404 2.10 -11.59 -31.58
N LEU A 405 2.43 -12.74 -31.00
CA LEU A 405 3.78 -13.08 -30.52
C LEU A 405 4.63 -13.74 -31.61
N GLU A 406 4.00 -14.37 -32.58
CA GLU A 406 4.68 -14.99 -33.71
C GLU A 406 5.18 -13.93 -34.69
N PHE A 407 6.35 -14.17 -35.26
CA PHE A 407 6.84 -13.36 -36.36
C PHE A 407 6.12 -13.81 -37.64
N PRO A 408 5.72 -12.87 -38.50
CA PRO A 408 5.27 -13.26 -39.84
C PRO A 408 6.36 -14.10 -40.50
N GLU A 409 6.01 -15.25 -41.06
CA GLU A 409 6.91 -16.03 -41.86
C GLU A 409 7.34 -15.14 -43.05
N GLU A 410 8.65 -14.95 -43.25
CA GLU A 410 9.18 -14.26 -44.42
C GLU A 410 8.83 -15.14 -45.63
N GLU A 411 7.94 -14.66 -46.51
CA GLU A 411 7.69 -15.26 -47.83
C GLU A 411 8.89 -15.00 -48.79
#